data_309ed38f3992ab368312a8edb3e18934
#
_entry.id   309ed38f3992ab368312a8edb3e18934
#
_cell.length_a   1.000
_cell.length_b   1.000
_cell.length_c   1.000
_cell.angle_alpha   90.00
_cell.angle_beta   90.00
_cell.angle_gamma   90.00
#
_symmetry.space_group_name_H-M   'P 1'
#
loop_
_entity.id
_entity.type
_entity.pdbx_description
1 polymer ?
#
loop_
_entity_poly.entity_id
_entity_poly.type
_entity_poly.pdbx_seq_one_letter_code
_entity_poly.pdbx_strand_id
1 'polypeptide(L)'
;NHIIIDEFHHFGAEVWGKAVQEVIDNNPEARVLGMSATPIRPEEMLDTVEVYFKGNLFHELSLSMAWYYKILPVPVLVQSVFDLNNQLDKVQRMLNRSDCTLERRKHIQDKIDFARLDFRGSLSASELIRRYLPKEVKKMLVFCKDKEDLQHMIPEVSNWLGQAGFETETFEIHNGLSNRENEKTLRRFRRETGKLHVLFSINMLIEGLHVEGVDAAMFLRRTESYVVALQQLGRCL
;
A
#
# COMPACT_ATOMS: atom_id res chain seq x y z
N ASN A 1 -17.63 31.48 -12.39
CA ASN A 1 -17.80 30.09 -11.98
C ASN A 1 -16.43 29.40 -11.92
N HIS A 2 -16.28 28.39 -11.03
CA HIS A 2 -15.08 27.58 -10.91
C HIS A 2 -15.48 26.12 -10.86
N ILE A 3 -14.70 25.27 -11.53
CA ILE A 3 -14.81 23.82 -11.49
C ILE A 3 -13.52 23.31 -10.85
N ILE A 4 -13.63 22.54 -9.76
CA ILE A 4 -12.51 21.91 -9.09
C ILE A 4 -12.64 20.41 -9.30
N ILE A 5 -11.58 19.80 -9.85
CA ILE A 5 -11.51 18.36 -10.14
C ILE A 5 -10.48 17.77 -9.22
N ASP A 6 -10.92 17.02 -8.22
CA ASP A 6 -10.03 16.24 -7.36
C ASP A 6 -9.66 14.92 -8.04
N GLU A 7 -8.44 14.43 -7.79
CA GLU A 7 -7.88 13.23 -8.41
C GLU A 7 -7.98 13.25 -9.95
N PHE A 8 -7.63 14.37 -10.57
CA PHE A 8 -7.80 14.57 -12.01
C PHE A 8 -7.01 13.58 -12.88
N HIS A 9 -6.12 12.78 -12.32
CA HIS A 9 -5.47 11.68 -13.04
C HIS A 9 -6.48 10.64 -13.56
N HIS A 10 -7.69 10.58 -13.00
CA HIS A 10 -8.79 9.79 -13.54
C HIS A 10 -9.46 10.40 -14.78
N PHE A 11 -9.08 11.61 -15.21
CA PHE A 11 -9.71 12.32 -16.33
C PHE A 11 -9.68 11.50 -17.64
N GLY A 12 -8.66 10.66 -17.84
CA GLY A 12 -8.58 9.74 -18.97
C GLY A 12 -9.49 8.50 -18.89
N ALA A 13 -10.19 8.27 -17.76
CA ALA A 13 -11.09 7.12 -17.64
C ALA A 13 -12.34 7.32 -18.52
N GLU A 14 -12.74 6.26 -19.24
CA GLU A 14 -13.74 6.35 -20.31
C GLU A 14 -15.11 6.91 -19.86
N VAL A 15 -15.57 6.51 -18.70
CA VAL A 15 -16.88 6.94 -18.17
C VAL A 15 -16.75 8.24 -17.39
N TRP A 16 -15.83 8.29 -16.45
CA TRP A 16 -15.66 9.43 -15.54
C TRP A 16 -15.13 10.66 -16.31
N GLY A 17 -14.14 10.48 -17.18
CA GLY A 17 -13.57 11.57 -17.97
C GLY A 17 -14.61 12.20 -18.90
N LYS A 18 -15.46 11.40 -19.55
CA LYS A 18 -16.56 11.91 -20.40
C LYS A 18 -17.56 12.74 -19.58
N ALA A 19 -17.95 12.29 -18.41
CA ALA A 19 -18.88 13.02 -17.55
C ALA A 19 -18.30 14.36 -17.07
N VAL A 20 -17.00 14.38 -16.70
CA VAL A 20 -16.32 15.63 -16.29
C VAL A 20 -16.17 16.57 -17.50
N GLN A 21 -15.82 16.05 -18.67
CA GLN A 21 -15.71 16.86 -19.90
C GLN A 21 -17.06 17.51 -20.26
N GLU A 22 -18.16 16.78 -20.14
CA GLU A 22 -19.53 17.32 -20.34
C GLU A 22 -19.84 18.48 -19.39
N VAL A 23 -19.42 18.37 -18.12
CA VAL A 23 -19.59 19.46 -17.16
C VAL A 23 -18.77 20.68 -17.57
N ILE A 24 -17.54 20.50 -18.05
CA ILE A 24 -16.69 21.60 -18.52
C ILE A 24 -17.32 22.25 -19.76
N ASP A 25 -17.72 21.47 -20.74
CA ASP A 25 -18.29 21.95 -22.01
C ASP A 25 -19.59 22.74 -21.82
N ASN A 26 -20.40 22.35 -20.82
CA ASN A 26 -21.61 23.05 -20.43
C ASN A 26 -21.35 24.35 -19.63
N ASN A 27 -20.08 24.61 -19.24
CA ASN A 27 -19.68 25.79 -18.48
C ASN A 27 -18.43 26.47 -19.07
N PRO A 28 -18.47 26.97 -20.32
CA PRO A 28 -17.29 27.46 -21.05
C PRO A 28 -16.59 28.65 -20.40
N GLU A 29 -17.31 29.42 -19.57
CA GLU A 29 -16.76 30.56 -18.83
C GLU A 29 -16.19 30.17 -17.45
N ALA A 30 -16.24 28.88 -17.07
CA ALA A 30 -15.70 28.44 -15.79
C ALA A 30 -14.18 28.28 -15.88
N ARG A 31 -13.50 28.67 -14.80
CA ARG A 31 -12.09 28.33 -14.60
C ARG A 31 -12.00 26.94 -14.02
N VAL A 32 -11.18 26.09 -14.62
CA VAL A 32 -10.99 24.70 -14.20
C VAL A 32 -9.67 24.56 -13.43
N LEU A 33 -9.74 23.96 -12.25
CA LEU A 33 -8.58 23.60 -11.43
C LEU A 33 -8.59 22.10 -11.21
N GLY A 34 -7.52 21.40 -11.62
CA GLY A 34 -7.28 20.01 -11.31
C GLY A 34 -6.32 19.86 -10.14
N MET A 35 -6.60 18.92 -9.23
CA MET A 35 -5.72 18.52 -8.14
C MET A 35 -5.47 17.01 -8.22
N SER A 36 -4.22 16.60 -8.04
CA SER A 36 -3.85 15.18 -7.99
C SER A 36 -2.52 15.01 -7.27
N ALA A 37 -2.39 13.95 -6.51
CA ALA A 37 -1.11 13.55 -5.92
C ALA A 37 -0.16 12.95 -6.98
N THR A 38 -0.68 12.44 -8.09
CA THR A 38 0.06 11.72 -9.13
C THR A 38 -0.52 12.06 -10.51
N PRO A 39 0.02 13.09 -11.18
CA PRO A 39 -0.54 13.54 -12.45
C PRO A 39 -0.24 12.60 -13.63
N ILE A 40 0.70 11.67 -13.47
CA ILE A 40 1.08 10.71 -14.53
C ILE A 40 0.27 9.41 -14.33
N ARG A 41 -0.35 8.92 -15.40
CA ARG A 41 -0.97 7.59 -15.49
C ARG A 41 0.06 6.58 -16.00
N PRO A 42 0.64 5.71 -15.14
CA PRO A 42 1.71 4.79 -15.55
C PRO A 42 1.26 3.77 -16.59
N GLU A 43 -0.01 3.35 -16.53
CA GLU A 43 -0.58 2.34 -17.44
C GLU A 43 -0.60 2.79 -18.88
N GLU A 44 -0.75 4.11 -19.12
CA GLU A 44 -0.82 4.71 -20.44
C GLU A 44 0.39 5.60 -20.76
N MET A 45 1.33 5.75 -19.81
CA MET A 45 2.45 6.71 -19.90
C MET A 45 1.97 8.13 -20.20
N LEU A 46 0.76 8.47 -19.71
CA LEU A 46 0.06 9.70 -20.03
C LEU A 46 0.32 10.75 -18.95
N ASP A 47 0.90 11.88 -19.36
CA ASP A 47 0.95 13.10 -18.53
C ASP A 47 -0.38 13.83 -18.65
N THR A 48 -1.20 13.74 -17.60
CA THR A 48 -2.54 14.34 -17.58
C THR A 48 -2.50 15.87 -17.52
N VAL A 49 -1.43 16.48 -16.99
CA VAL A 49 -1.24 17.93 -17.00
C VAL A 49 -1.03 18.42 -18.42
N GLU A 50 -0.17 17.75 -19.19
CA GLU A 50 0.10 18.14 -20.57
C GLU A 50 -1.15 17.97 -21.43
N VAL A 51 -1.83 16.83 -21.33
CA VAL A 51 -2.96 16.48 -22.20
C VAL A 51 -4.20 17.32 -21.91
N TYR A 52 -4.58 17.46 -20.64
CA TYR A 52 -5.87 18.10 -20.27
C TYR A 52 -5.73 19.55 -19.84
N PHE A 53 -4.56 19.97 -19.35
CA PHE A 53 -4.29 21.33 -18.88
C PHE A 53 -3.25 22.06 -19.73
N LYS A 54 -2.83 21.48 -20.89
CA LYS A 54 -1.88 22.08 -21.84
C LYS A 54 -0.57 22.54 -21.17
N GLY A 55 -0.07 21.72 -20.25
CA GLY A 55 1.13 22.02 -19.49
C GLY A 55 0.97 23.10 -18.41
N ASN A 56 -0.23 23.61 -18.15
CA ASN A 56 -0.47 24.64 -17.14
C ASN A 56 -0.41 24.04 -15.73
N LEU A 57 0.79 23.95 -15.18
CA LEU A 57 1.02 23.56 -13.79
C LEU A 57 1.10 24.82 -12.90
N PHE A 58 0.10 25.00 -12.05
CA PHE A 58 0.04 26.16 -11.16
C PHE A 58 0.92 26.00 -9.93
N HIS A 59 0.93 24.80 -9.33
CA HIS A 59 1.71 24.49 -8.12
C HIS A 59 2.05 23.01 -8.10
N GLU A 60 3.27 22.71 -7.66
CA GLU A 60 3.73 21.36 -7.39
C GLU A 60 4.40 21.33 -6.01
N LEU A 61 3.99 20.38 -5.19
CA LEU A 61 4.64 20.05 -3.93
C LEU A 61 5.01 18.56 -3.95
N SER A 62 6.26 18.26 -4.31
CA SER A 62 6.74 16.90 -4.27
C SER A 62 6.85 16.39 -2.82
N LEU A 63 6.80 15.06 -2.64
CA LEU A 63 6.95 14.44 -1.31
C LEU A 63 8.29 14.82 -0.66
N SER A 64 9.37 14.90 -1.43
CA SER A 64 10.69 15.35 -0.96
C SER A 64 10.68 16.81 -0.49
N MET A 65 9.96 17.69 -1.17
CA MET A 65 9.80 19.07 -0.74
C MET A 65 8.96 19.16 0.54
N ALA A 66 7.88 18.38 0.63
CA ALA A 66 7.06 18.32 1.85
C ALA A 66 7.87 17.87 3.07
N TRP A 67 8.77 16.91 2.92
CA TRP A 67 9.72 16.51 3.96
C TRP A 67 10.75 17.61 4.27
N TYR A 68 11.33 18.22 3.26
CA TYR A 68 12.31 19.31 3.43
C TYR A 68 11.71 20.50 4.18
N TYR A 69 10.48 20.90 3.83
CA TYR A 69 9.75 21.99 4.52
C TYR A 69 9.11 21.55 5.83
N LYS A 70 9.28 20.29 6.25
CA LYS A 70 8.68 19.72 7.47
C LYS A 70 7.14 19.82 7.50
N ILE A 71 6.51 19.82 6.35
CA ILE A 71 5.05 19.74 6.20
C ILE A 71 4.58 18.34 6.55
N LEU A 72 5.36 17.31 6.12
CA LEU A 72 5.14 15.92 6.44
C LEU A 72 6.33 15.35 7.21
N PRO A 73 6.12 14.39 8.12
CA PRO A 73 7.21 13.69 8.79
C PRO A 73 7.98 12.82 7.80
N VAL A 74 9.28 12.68 8.01
CA VAL A 74 10.10 11.76 7.21
C VAL A 74 9.85 10.33 7.70
N PRO A 75 9.34 9.44 6.86
CA PRO A 75 9.09 8.06 7.28
C PRO A 75 10.39 7.27 7.43
N VAL A 76 10.39 6.33 8.36
CA VAL A 76 11.42 5.29 8.45
C VAL A 76 10.96 4.12 7.58
N LEU A 77 11.65 3.89 6.47
CA LEU A 77 11.34 2.77 5.57
C LEU A 77 12.22 1.56 5.93
N VAL A 78 11.56 0.46 6.29
CA VAL A 78 12.21 -0.84 6.55
C VAL A 78 11.77 -1.82 5.47
N GLN A 79 12.70 -2.25 4.63
CA GLN A 79 12.46 -3.28 3.63
C GLN A 79 13.04 -4.61 4.08
N SER A 80 12.26 -5.67 4.05
CA SER A 80 12.68 -7.02 4.44
C SER A 80 12.07 -8.10 3.56
N VAL A 81 12.80 -9.21 3.46
CA VAL A 81 12.33 -10.45 2.82
C VAL A 81 12.19 -11.50 3.92
N PHE A 82 11.00 -11.60 4.51
CA PHE A 82 10.73 -12.47 5.67
C PHE A 82 10.11 -13.84 5.31
N ASP A 83 9.58 -14.00 4.09
CA ASP A 83 8.90 -15.24 3.64
C ASP A 83 9.78 -16.14 2.76
N LEU A 84 11.09 -15.87 2.69
CA LEU A 84 11.98 -16.60 1.80
C LEU A 84 12.01 -18.10 2.10
N ASN A 85 12.07 -18.48 3.38
CA ASN A 85 12.13 -19.89 3.76
C ASN A 85 10.88 -20.67 3.32
N ASN A 86 9.68 -20.09 3.51
CA ASN A 86 8.44 -20.71 3.06
C ASN A 86 8.37 -20.81 1.54
N GLN A 87 8.88 -19.81 0.81
CA GLN A 87 8.96 -19.83 -0.64
C GLN A 87 9.98 -20.89 -1.13
N LEU A 88 11.15 -20.95 -0.51
CA LEU A 88 12.15 -21.97 -0.82
C LEU A 88 11.63 -23.38 -0.53
N ASP A 89 10.85 -23.58 0.55
CA ASP A 89 10.21 -24.86 0.85
C ASP A 89 9.11 -25.23 -0.16
N LYS A 90 8.37 -24.24 -0.70
CA LYS A 90 7.45 -24.46 -1.81
C LYS A 90 8.21 -24.91 -3.06
N VAL A 91 9.28 -24.20 -3.44
CA VAL A 91 10.13 -24.54 -4.59
C VAL A 91 10.76 -25.92 -4.41
N GLN A 92 11.25 -26.24 -3.21
CA GLN A 92 11.80 -27.56 -2.88
C GLN A 92 10.78 -28.68 -3.07
N ARG A 93 9.54 -28.48 -2.60
CA ARG A 93 8.45 -29.44 -2.78
C ARG A 93 8.07 -29.63 -4.26
N MET A 94 8.06 -28.54 -5.04
CA MET A 94 7.83 -28.58 -6.48
C MET A 94 8.96 -29.32 -7.21
N LEU A 95 10.21 -29.06 -6.85
CA LEU A 95 11.39 -29.73 -7.40
C LEU A 95 11.34 -31.24 -7.15
N ASN A 96 10.95 -31.65 -5.93
CA ASN A 96 10.84 -33.06 -5.56
C ASN A 96 9.73 -33.81 -6.33
N ARG A 97 8.72 -33.09 -6.82
CA ARG A 97 7.59 -33.63 -7.60
C ARG A 97 7.80 -33.55 -9.12
N SER A 98 8.81 -32.83 -9.58
CA SER A 98 9.04 -32.57 -11.01
C SER A 98 9.89 -33.67 -11.63
N ASP A 99 9.53 -34.07 -12.88
CA ASP A 99 10.33 -34.99 -13.73
C ASP A 99 11.43 -34.19 -14.46
N CYS A 100 12.25 -33.45 -13.75
CA CYS A 100 13.35 -32.72 -14.36
C CYS A 100 14.62 -33.57 -14.39
N THR A 101 15.53 -33.28 -15.35
CA THR A 101 16.83 -33.97 -15.46
C THR A 101 17.65 -33.80 -14.19
N LEU A 102 18.52 -34.73 -13.88
CA LEU A 102 19.41 -34.72 -12.71
C LEU A 102 20.25 -33.46 -12.65
N GLU A 103 20.79 -33.00 -13.78
CA GLU A 103 21.59 -31.76 -13.84
C GLU A 103 20.78 -30.54 -13.48
N ARG A 104 19.56 -30.41 -14.02
CA ARG A 104 18.66 -29.30 -13.73
C ARG A 104 18.21 -29.31 -12.27
N ARG A 105 17.93 -30.50 -11.73
CA ARG A 105 17.58 -30.69 -10.32
C ARG A 105 18.71 -30.22 -9.40
N LYS A 106 19.95 -30.65 -9.68
CA LYS A 106 21.12 -30.26 -8.94
C LYS A 106 21.34 -28.73 -8.98
N HIS A 107 21.26 -28.12 -10.16
CA HIS A 107 21.41 -26.69 -10.32
C HIS A 107 20.36 -25.85 -9.52
N ILE A 108 19.10 -26.33 -9.50
CA ILE A 108 18.05 -25.66 -8.70
C ILE A 108 18.29 -25.87 -7.21
N GLN A 109 18.71 -27.08 -6.81
CA GLN A 109 19.05 -27.39 -5.42
C GLN A 109 20.19 -26.50 -4.91
N ASP A 110 21.27 -26.37 -5.67
CA ASP A 110 22.41 -25.51 -5.33
C ASP A 110 21.98 -24.05 -5.13
N LYS A 111 21.05 -23.55 -5.96
CA LYS A 111 20.46 -22.21 -5.80
C LYS A 111 19.61 -22.07 -4.53
N ILE A 112 18.82 -23.07 -4.19
CA ILE A 112 18.01 -23.08 -2.95
C ILE A 112 18.95 -23.06 -1.75
N ASP A 113 19.98 -23.89 -1.75
CA ASP A 113 20.94 -23.99 -0.64
C ASP A 113 21.77 -22.73 -0.49
N PHE A 114 22.20 -22.11 -1.59
CA PHE A 114 22.86 -20.81 -1.60
C PHE A 114 21.96 -19.73 -1.01
N ALA A 115 20.69 -19.64 -1.46
CA ALA A 115 19.74 -18.66 -0.93
C ALA A 115 19.49 -18.86 0.58
N ARG A 116 19.38 -20.10 1.06
CA ARG A 116 19.26 -20.40 2.49
C ARG A 116 20.49 -19.98 3.28
N LEU A 117 21.69 -20.12 2.72
CA LEU A 117 22.94 -19.69 3.35
C LEU A 117 23.04 -18.17 3.45
N ASP A 118 22.74 -17.49 2.35
CA ASP A 118 22.82 -16.03 2.24
C ASP A 118 21.84 -15.31 3.21
N PHE A 119 20.71 -15.94 3.50
CA PHE A 119 19.68 -15.41 4.41
C PHE A 119 19.74 -15.96 5.86
N ARG A 120 20.74 -16.74 6.23
CA ARG A 120 20.88 -17.25 7.61
C ARG A 120 21.03 -16.17 8.69
N GLY A 121 21.36 -14.95 8.30
CA GLY A 121 21.47 -13.79 9.19
C GLY A 121 20.29 -12.82 9.13
N SER A 122 19.22 -13.11 8.35
CA SER A 122 18.09 -12.21 8.25
C SER A 122 17.27 -12.21 9.54
N LEU A 123 16.87 -11.02 10.00
CA LEU A 123 15.99 -10.87 11.14
C LEU A 123 14.60 -11.41 10.81
N SER A 124 13.95 -12.06 11.77
CA SER A 124 12.55 -12.43 11.65
C SER A 124 11.64 -11.19 11.61
N ALA A 125 10.41 -11.34 11.11
CA ALA A 125 9.45 -10.24 11.08
C ALA A 125 9.22 -9.63 12.48
N SER A 126 9.13 -10.46 13.51
CA SER A 126 8.98 -10.01 14.91
C SER A 126 10.20 -9.25 15.44
N GLU A 127 11.41 -9.63 15.05
CA GLU A 127 12.64 -8.91 15.41
C GLU A 127 12.74 -7.55 14.70
N LEU A 128 12.36 -7.50 13.43
CA LEU A 128 12.28 -6.23 12.67
C LEU A 128 11.25 -5.29 13.30
N ILE A 129 10.06 -5.80 13.62
CA ILE A 129 9.02 -5.03 14.30
C ILE A 129 9.54 -4.52 15.64
N ARG A 130 10.15 -5.38 16.47
CA ARG A 130 10.70 -5.00 17.76
C ARG A 130 11.76 -3.92 17.65
N ARG A 131 12.55 -3.95 16.59
CA ARG A 131 13.68 -3.03 16.38
C ARG A 131 13.26 -1.67 15.84
N TYR A 132 12.28 -1.65 14.94
CA TYR A 132 11.96 -0.45 14.17
C TYR A 132 10.59 0.15 14.45
N LEU A 133 9.64 -0.62 15.00
CA LEU A 133 8.33 -0.08 15.35
C LEU A 133 8.38 0.53 16.75
N PRO A 134 8.18 1.86 16.90
CA PRO A 134 8.14 2.51 18.20
C PRO A 134 7.03 1.91 19.10
N LYS A 135 7.26 1.89 20.40
CA LYS A 135 6.27 1.35 21.37
C LYS A 135 5.02 2.22 21.51
N GLU A 136 5.14 3.48 21.15
CA GLU A 136 4.10 4.50 21.20
C GLU A 136 3.09 4.40 20.04
N VAL A 137 3.39 3.58 19.03
CA VAL A 137 2.52 3.35 17.87
C VAL A 137 1.16 2.84 18.34
N LYS A 138 0.10 3.53 17.94
CA LYS A 138 -1.28 3.22 18.30
C LYS A 138 -2.08 2.61 17.15
N LYS A 139 -1.77 3.01 15.93
CA LYS A 139 -2.51 2.62 14.73
C LYS A 139 -1.59 2.21 13.60
N MET A 140 -1.84 1.04 13.04
CA MET A 140 -1.10 0.47 11.91
C MET A 140 -2.04 0.05 10.80
N LEU A 141 -1.68 0.37 9.55
CA LEU A 141 -2.32 -0.17 8.35
C LEU A 141 -1.54 -1.37 7.83
N VAL A 142 -2.24 -2.39 7.36
CA VAL A 142 -1.64 -3.55 6.69
C VAL A 142 -2.32 -3.73 5.34
N PHE A 143 -1.52 -3.62 4.26
CA PHE A 143 -2.01 -3.75 2.90
C PHE A 143 -1.79 -5.16 2.38
N CYS A 144 -2.90 -5.88 2.16
CA CYS A 144 -2.92 -7.24 1.63
C CYS A 144 -3.24 -7.25 0.14
N LYS A 145 -2.87 -8.34 -0.54
CA LYS A 145 -3.07 -8.51 -1.97
C LYS A 145 -4.54 -8.75 -2.32
N ASP A 146 -5.14 -9.72 -1.65
CA ASP A 146 -6.50 -10.18 -1.87
C ASP A 146 -7.11 -10.71 -0.57
N LYS A 147 -8.35 -11.21 -0.63
CA LYS A 147 -9.09 -11.68 0.56
C LYS A 147 -8.47 -12.94 1.18
N GLU A 148 -7.91 -13.83 0.37
CA GLU A 148 -7.25 -15.05 0.86
C GLU A 148 -5.97 -14.68 1.61
N ASP A 149 -5.17 -13.78 1.03
CA ASP A 149 -3.97 -13.23 1.66
C ASP A 149 -4.31 -12.52 2.98
N LEU A 150 -5.36 -11.69 2.99
CA LEU A 150 -5.82 -10.99 4.19
C LEU A 150 -6.17 -11.97 5.31
N GLN A 151 -6.96 -13.01 5.03
CA GLN A 151 -7.35 -14.02 6.01
C GLN A 151 -6.15 -14.81 6.55
N HIS A 152 -5.16 -15.08 5.69
CA HIS A 152 -3.93 -15.75 6.08
C HIS A 152 -3.02 -14.84 6.92
N MET A 153 -2.94 -13.55 6.58
CA MET A 153 -1.99 -12.62 7.20
C MET A 153 -2.46 -12.04 8.53
N ILE A 154 -3.76 -11.98 8.81
CA ILE A 154 -4.27 -11.51 10.11
C ILE A 154 -3.64 -12.29 11.29
N PRO A 155 -3.69 -13.63 11.36
CA PRO A 155 -3.07 -14.37 12.44
C PRO A 155 -1.54 -14.26 12.45
N GLU A 156 -0.90 -14.24 11.26
CA GLU A 156 0.55 -14.14 11.12
C GLU A 156 1.08 -12.81 11.66
N VAL A 157 0.53 -11.68 11.20
CA VAL A 157 0.93 -10.34 11.65
C VAL A 157 0.64 -10.16 13.13
N SER A 158 -0.51 -10.67 13.63
CA SER A 158 -0.84 -10.62 15.06
C SER A 158 0.18 -11.38 15.89
N ASN A 159 0.62 -12.54 15.41
CA ASN A 159 1.67 -13.32 16.07
C ASN A 159 3.02 -12.58 16.07
N TRP A 160 3.44 -11.99 14.97
CA TRP A 160 4.68 -11.21 14.90
C TRP A 160 4.66 -10.01 15.84
N LEU A 161 3.55 -9.28 15.88
CA LEU A 161 3.35 -8.15 16.78
C LEU A 161 3.34 -8.59 18.24
N GLY A 162 2.65 -9.71 18.56
CA GLY A 162 2.65 -10.29 19.89
C GLY A 162 4.04 -10.71 20.36
N GLN A 163 4.83 -11.38 19.50
CA GLN A 163 6.22 -11.72 19.78
C GLN A 163 7.11 -10.48 19.94
N ALA A 164 6.79 -9.38 19.26
CA ALA A 164 7.46 -8.10 19.42
C ALA A 164 7.04 -7.34 20.69
N GLY A 165 6.03 -7.84 21.43
CA GLY A 165 5.57 -7.28 22.70
C GLY A 165 4.46 -6.24 22.58
N PHE A 166 3.64 -6.31 21.49
CA PHE A 166 2.46 -5.48 21.32
C PHE A 166 1.18 -6.27 21.63
N GLU A 167 0.27 -5.68 22.39
CA GLU A 167 -1.11 -6.13 22.44
C GLU A 167 -1.87 -5.51 21.27
N THR A 168 -2.55 -6.33 20.47
CA THR A 168 -3.21 -5.87 19.24
C THR A 168 -4.72 -6.04 19.30
N GLU A 169 -5.44 -5.14 18.61
CA GLU A 169 -6.82 -5.32 18.18
C GLU A 169 -6.88 -5.21 16.66
N THR A 170 -7.40 -6.26 16.00
CA THR A 170 -7.41 -6.35 14.53
C THR A 170 -8.74 -5.96 13.95
N PHE A 171 -8.69 -5.30 12.80
CA PHE A 171 -9.83 -4.83 12.02
C PHE A 171 -9.59 -5.17 10.56
N GLU A 172 -10.67 -5.38 9.80
CA GLU A 172 -10.58 -5.62 8.36
C GLU A 172 -11.58 -4.76 7.59
N ILE A 173 -11.14 -4.26 6.42
CA ILE A 173 -12.00 -3.56 5.47
C ILE A 173 -11.67 -4.04 4.04
N HIS A 174 -12.70 -4.32 3.26
CA HIS A 174 -12.56 -4.73 1.86
C HIS A 174 -13.90 -4.61 1.10
N ASN A 175 -13.84 -4.66 -0.23
CA ASN A 175 -15.03 -4.53 -1.10
C ASN A 175 -16.09 -5.62 -0.94
N GLY A 176 -15.76 -6.73 -0.28
CA GLY A 176 -16.72 -7.79 0.04
C GLY A 176 -17.60 -7.51 1.25
N LEU A 177 -17.34 -6.42 1.98
CA LEU A 177 -18.20 -5.90 3.07
C LEU A 177 -19.04 -4.74 2.55
N SER A 178 -20.19 -4.52 3.16
CA SER A 178 -21.00 -3.35 2.85
C SER A 178 -20.33 -2.06 3.32
N ASN A 179 -20.65 -0.93 2.70
CA ASN A 179 -20.12 0.37 3.12
C ASN A 179 -20.44 0.66 4.60
N ARG A 180 -21.60 0.25 5.07
CA ARG A 180 -22.01 0.42 6.47
C ARG A 180 -21.14 -0.39 7.45
N GLU A 181 -20.76 -1.62 7.07
CA GLU A 181 -19.86 -2.46 7.88
C GLU A 181 -18.46 -1.88 7.90
N ASN A 182 -17.92 -1.47 6.74
CA ASN A 182 -16.63 -0.83 6.64
C ASN A 182 -16.59 0.47 7.47
N GLU A 183 -17.60 1.33 7.40
CA GLU A 183 -17.69 2.53 8.24
C GLU A 183 -17.73 2.21 9.74
N LYS A 184 -18.51 1.19 10.14
CA LYS A 184 -18.56 0.76 11.54
C LYS A 184 -17.22 0.28 12.02
N THR A 185 -16.49 -0.47 11.20
CA THR A 185 -15.14 -0.94 11.50
C THR A 185 -14.17 0.24 11.64
N LEU A 186 -14.20 1.19 10.72
CA LEU A 186 -13.36 2.38 10.78
C LEU A 186 -13.63 3.25 12.02
N ARG A 187 -14.89 3.40 12.42
CA ARG A 187 -15.25 4.10 13.67
C ARG A 187 -14.69 3.41 14.92
N ARG A 188 -14.62 2.08 14.92
CA ARG A 188 -13.98 1.31 16.02
C ARG A 188 -12.47 1.45 15.97
N PHE A 189 -11.86 1.35 14.80
CA PHE A 189 -10.43 1.52 14.60
C PHE A 189 -9.91 2.88 15.08
N ARG A 190 -10.71 3.94 14.90
CA ARG A 190 -10.34 5.31 15.33
C ARG A 190 -10.30 5.49 16.85
N ARG A 191 -10.98 4.64 17.61
CA ARG A 191 -11.00 4.73 19.08
C ARG A 191 -9.64 4.31 19.64
N GLU A 192 -9.22 4.96 20.72
CA GLU A 192 -8.02 4.55 21.46
C GLU A 192 -8.42 3.61 22.58
N THR A 193 -7.82 2.41 22.63
CA THR A 193 -8.11 1.38 23.65
C THR A 193 -6.89 1.03 24.49
N GLY A 194 -5.74 1.67 24.25
CA GLY A 194 -4.46 1.31 24.87
C GLY A 194 -3.75 0.14 24.18
N LYS A 195 -4.39 -0.51 23.19
CA LYS A 195 -3.79 -1.55 22.34
C LYS A 195 -3.36 -0.96 21.00
N LEU A 196 -2.46 -1.64 20.32
CA LEU A 196 -2.14 -1.34 18.93
C LEU A 196 -3.31 -1.79 18.02
N HIS A 197 -3.99 -0.84 17.41
CA HIS A 197 -5.02 -1.13 16.43
C HIS A 197 -4.39 -1.43 15.08
N VAL A 198 -4.71 -2.57 14.49
CA VAL A 198 -4.17 -3.02 13.21
C VAL A 198 -5.30 -3.19 12.20
N LEU A 199 -5.33 -2.34 11.18
CA LEU A 199 -6.35 -2.36 10.13
C LEU A 199 -5.80 -3.01 8.86
N PHE A 200 -6.35 -4.17 8.51
CA PHE A 200 -6.06 -4.87 7.27
C PHE A 200 -6.95 -4.38 6.14
N SER A 201 -6.36 -4.11 4.98
CA SER A 201 -7.09 -3.60 3.83
C SER A 201 -6.64 -4.23 2.53
N ILE A 202 -7.62 -4.40 1.62
CA ILE A 202 -7.40 -4.78 0.23
C ILE A 202 -7.90 -3.62 -0.63
N ASN A 203 -6.99 -2.89 -1.28
CA ASN A 203 -7.27 -1.80 -2.24
C ASN A 203 -8.19 -0.65 -1.78
N MET A 204 -9.01 -0.81 -0.74
CA MET A 204 -10.02 0.19 -0.33
C MET A 204 -9.44 1.50 0.21
N LEU A 205 -8.21 1.49 0.72
CA LEU A 205 -7.54 2.70 1.23
C LEU A 205 -6.77 3.46 0.13
N ILE A 206 -6.91 3.04 -1.13
CA ILE A 206 -6.26 3.69 -2.26
C ILE A 206 -7.02 4.96 -2.63
N GLU A 207 -8.38 4.93 -2.54
CA GLU A 207 -9.23 6.04 -2.96
C GLU A 207 -10.21 6.45 -1.86
N GLY A 208 -10.21 7.72 -1.48
CA GLY A 208 -11.29 8.39 -0.74
C GLY A 208 -11.44 8.11 0.76
N LEU A 209 -10.77 7.12 1.36
CA LEU A 209 -10.84 6.85 2.79
C LEU A 209 -9.64 7.45 3.52
N HIS A 210 -9.83 8.61 4.13
CA HIS A 210 -8.84 9.18 5.04
C HIS A 210 -8.94 8.52 6.43
N VAL A 211 -7.82 7.98 6.89
CA VAL A 211 -7.70 7.39 8.23
C VAL A 211 -6.72 8.21 9.04
N GLU A 212 -7.24 9.07 9.89
CA GLU A 212 -6.43 9.98 10.72
C GLU A 212 -5.62 9.23 11.78
N GLY A 213 -4.42 9.73 12.04
CA GLY A 213 -3.56 9.29 13.15
C GLY A 213 -3.03 7.87 12.95
N VAL A 214 -2.69 7.49 11.73
CA VAL A 214 -1.96 6.26 11.43
C VAL A 214 -0.47 6.52 11.64
N ASP A 215 0.16 5.71 12.47
CA ASP A 215 1.56 5.86 12.86
C ASP A 215 2.50 4.95 12.05
N ALA A 216 1.97 3.87 11.47
CA ALA A 216 2.75 2.88 10.74
C ALA A 216 1.95 2.20 9.63
N ALA A 217 2.66 1.73 8.60
CA ALA A 217 2.09 0.88 7.56
C ALA A 217 2.99 -0.32 7.27
N MET A 218 2.35 -1.45 6.95
CA MET A 218 3.00 -2.67 6.51
C MET A 218 2.46 -3.07 5.13
N PHE A 219 3.37 -3.23 4.17
CA PHE A 219 3.04 -3.63 2.80
C PHE A 219 3.41 -5.09 2.61
N LEU A 220 2.41 -5.97 2.60
CA LEU A 220 2.60 -7.41 2.43
C LEU A 220 2.54 -7.84 0.96
N ARG A 221 2.15 -6.95 0.08
CA ARG A 221 2.08 -7.17 -1.36
C ARG A 221 3.19 -6.44 -2.10
N ARG A 222 3.62 -6.99 -3.23
CA ARG A 222 4.39 -6.23 -4.21
C ARG A 222 3.45 -5.22 -4.87
N THR A 223 3.81 -3.95 -4.82
CA THR A 223 3.11 -2.90 -5.54
C THR A 223 3.93 -2.56 -6.79
N GLU A 224 3.41 -2.92 -7.96
CA GLU A 224 4.08 -2.63 -9.24
C GLU A 224 3.86 -1.18 -9.67
N SER A 225 2.77 -0.54 -9.21
CA SER A 225 2.46 0.85 -9.49
C SER A 225 3.06 1.78 -8.45
N TYR A 226 3.94 2.67 -8.89
CA TYR A 226 4.51 3.74 -8.06
C TYR A 226 3.42 4.65 -7.48
N VAL A 227 2.36 4.93 -8.27
CA VAL A 227 1.20 5.74 -7.87
C VAL A 227 0.49 5.11 -6.66
N VAL A 228 0.19 3.80 -6.75
CA VAL A 228 -0.44 3.06 -5.66
C VAL A 228 0.42 3.06 -4.41
N ALA A 229 1.74 2.87 -4.55
CA ALA A 229 2.66 2.91 -3.42
C ALA A 229 2.65 4.29 -2.72
N LEU A 230 2.68 5.38 -3.49
CA LEU A 230 2.63 6.74 -2.96
C LEU A 230 1.29 7.06 -2.29
N GLN A 231 0.17 6.65 -2.89
CA GLN A 231 -1.15 6.84 -2.30
C GLN A 231 -1.29 6.09 -0.98
N GLN A 232 -0.80 4.84 -0.91
CA GLN A 232 -0.79 4.06 0.32
C GLN A 232 0.13 4.68 1.39
N LEU A 233 1.31 5.16 0.99
CA LEU A 233 2.23 5.86 1.90
C LEU A 233 1.61 7.15 2.42
N GLY A 234 0.95 7.92 1.56
CA GLY A 234 0.27 9.16 1.93
C GLY A 234 -0.87 8.98 2.95
N ARG A 235 -1.36 7.75 3.16
CA ARG A 235 -2.34 7.46 4.23
C ARG A 235 -1.71 7.37 5.62
N CYS A 236 -0.38 7.30 5.69
CA CYS A 236 0.39 7.18 6.93
C CYS A 236 1.16 8.48 7.27
N LEU A 237 1.11 9.45 6.37
CA LEU A 237 1.75 10.77 6.50
C LEU A 237 0.74 11.85 6.80
#